data_d363c4059eb52c6b44d5ea643cfa3bcb
#
_entry.id   d363c4059eb52c6b44d5ea643cfa3bcb
#
_cell.length_a   1.000
_cell.length_b   1.000
_cell.length_c   1.000
_cell.angle_alpha   90.00
_cell.angle_beta   90.00
_cell.angle_gamma   90.00
#
_symmetry.space_group_name_H-M   'P 1'
#
loop_
_entity.id
_entity.type
_entity.pdbx_description
1 polymer ?
#
loop_
_entity_poly.entity_id
_entity_poly.type
_entity_poly.pdbx_seq_one_letter_code
_entity_poly.pdbx_strand_id
1 'polypeptide(L)'
;YMSICAAFCCQFLSIPLFAQQQKVDTTHTYFIPEVTVSDIYQTREVRSTAPLQLFSKEALKNLHALQVSDAVKHFAGVTVKDYGGIGGLKTVSIRSLGAQHTAVGYDGIAITDCQTGQIDIGRFSLDNVDQLSLSNGQSDNIFQPARFFASAGILDIQTLTPRFEKGKRTNISAAFKTGSWGLVNPSILLEQQLSPQWTVSANGEWMSSDGQYPYTLRYGNAADDLTSREKRKNTDVETFRAEAGLYGNFSDKEQWRLKAYYFQSSRGLPKATTLYNDFSAQHLWDKNAFIQSQYKKEFSRQWVFRTSAKWNWSYQH
;
A
#
# COMPACT_ATOMS: atom_id res chain seq x y z
N TYR A 1 -55.98 11.73 3.75
CA TYR A 1 -54.61 11.47 4.27
C TYR A 1 -53.52 11.96 3.34
N MET A 2 -53.81 12.46 2.15
CA MET A 2 -52.81 12.95 1.17
C MET A 2 -52.56 14.47 1.19
N SER A 3 -53.36 15.23 1.95
CA SER A 3 -53.22 16.72 1.96
C SER A 3 -52.33 17.30 3.08
N ILE A 4 -51.84 16.50 4.00
CA ILE A 4 -51.02 16.97 5.13
C ILE A 4 -49.52 16.88 4.84
N CYS A 5 -49.07 16.00 3.93
CA CYS A 5 -47.66 15.91 3.54
C CYS A 5 -47.17 17.03 2.61
N ALA A 6 -48.05 17.69 1.87
CA ALA A 6 -47.65 18.78 0.97
C ALA A 6 -47.39 20.11 1.69
N ALA A 7 -47.94 20.31 2.88
CA ALA A 7 -47.76 21.55 3.66
C ALA A 7 -46.44 21.57 4.45
N PHE A 8 -45.83 20.42 4.71
CA PHE A 8 -44.56 20.35 5.49
C PHE A 8 -43.31 20.54 4.64
N CYS A 9 -43.41 20.34 3.33
CA CYS A 9 -42.26 20.50 2.40
C CYS A 9 -42.01 21.95 1.96
N CYS A 10 -42.99 22.85 2.11
CA CYS A 10 -42.85 24.27 1.68
C CYS A 10 -42.30 25.21 2.74
N GLN A 11 -42.10 24.78 3.98
CA GLN A 11 -41.61 25.68 5.06
C GLN A 11 -40.06 25.67 5.23
N PHE A 12 -39.33 24.87 4.47
CA PHE A 12 -37.86 24.84 4.56
C PHE A 12 -37.09 25.59 3.46
N LEU A 13 -37.80 26.38 2.62
CA LEU A 13 -37.21 27.09 1.48
C LEU A 13 -37.10 28.61 1.65
N SER A 14 -37.07 29.12 2.88
CA SER A 14 -36.78 30.54 3.13
C SER A 14 -35.61 30.69 4.11
N ILE A 15 -34.40 30.28 3.65
CA ILE A 15 -33.18 30.72 4.29
C ILE A 15 -32.80 32.05 3.62
N PRO A 16 -32.80 33.18 4.33
CA PRO A 16 -32.30 34.43 3.77
C PRO A 16 -30.78 34.28 3.52
N LEU A 17 -30.37 34.38 2.25
CA LEU A 17 -28.99 34.54 1.88
C LEU A 17 -28.49 35.90 2.35
N PHE A 18 -27.94 36.00 3.56
CA PHE A 18 -27.12 37.13 3.92
C PHE A 18 -25.80 37.04 3.21
N ALA A 19 -25.66 37.74 2.08
CA ALA A 19 -24.37 38.04 1.48
C ALA A 19 -23.61 38.94 2.45
N GLN A 20 -22.72 38.37 3.26
CA GLN A 20 -21.75 39.15 4.01
C GLN A 20 -20.79 39.77 3.00
N GLN A 21 -20.95 41.06 2.75
CA GLN A 21 -19.88 41.86 2.15
C GLN A 21 -18.72 41.92 3.16
N GLN A 22 -17.78 41.04 3.01
CA GLN A 22 -16.53 41.12 3.75
C GLN A 22 -15.73 42.32 3.20
N LYS A 23 -15.73 43.40 3.99
CA LYS A 23 -14.89 44.58 3.72
C LYS A 23 -13.45 44.11 3.78
N VAL A 24 -12.82 43.96 2.61
CA VAL A 24 -11.40 43.66 2.53
C VAL A 24 -10.66 44.88 3.07
N ASP A 25 -10.08 44.74 4.23
CA ASP A 25 -9.21 45.76 4.82
C ASP A 25 -7.83 45.63 4.13
N THR A 26 -7.54 46.52 3.20
CA THR A 26 -6.31 46.54 2.39
C THR A 26 -5.13 47.21 3.09
N THR A 27 -5.28 47.58 4.36
CA THR A 27 -4.22 48.33 5.09
C THR A 27 -3.32 47.48 5.96
N HIS A 28 -3.62 46.19 6.15
CA HIS A 28 -2.75 45.29 6.89
C HIS A 28 -1.91 44.40 5.95
N THR A 29 -0.67 44.74 5.77
CA THR A 29 0.32 43.86 5.14
C THR A 29 0.68 42.75 6.14
N TYR A 30 0.09 41.57 5.94
CA TYR A 30 0.50 40.39 6.71
C TYR A 30 1.85 39.91 6.14
N PHE A 31 2.87 40.03 6.96
CA PHE A 31 4.14 39.35 6.67
C PHE A 31 3.92 37.87 6.89
N ILE A 32 3.76 37.11 5.81
CA ILE A 32 3.76 35.65 5.87
C ILE A 32 5.23 35.27 5.98
N PRO A 33 5.72 34.75 7.12
CA PRO A 33 7.09 34.28 7.18
C PRO A 33 7.27 33.17 6.15
N GLU A 34 8.33 33.26 5.39
CA GLU A 34 8.71 32.24 4.41
C GLU A 34 8.79 30.89 5.13
N VAL A 35 7.85 30.00 4.87
CA VAL A 35 7.89 28.65 5.38
C VAL A 35 8.90 27.89 4.53
N THR A 36 10.14 27.87 4.96
CA THR A 36 11.15 27.01 4.38
C THR A 36 10.77 25.57 4.72
N VAL A 37 10.03 24.92 3.83
CA VAL A 37 9.81 23.48 3.91
C VAL A 37 11.10 22.80 3.51
N SER A 38 12.00 22.58 4.46
CA SER A 38 13.14 21.69 4.27
C SER A 38 12.62 20.26 4.31
N ASP A 39 12.25 19.72 3.16
CA ASP A 39 11.86 18.32 3.03
C ASP A 39 13.12 17.44 3.15
N ILE A 40 13.24 16.78 4.28
CA ILE A 40 14.34 15.83 4.56
C ILE A 40 14.37 14.71 3.49
N TYR A 41 13.26 14.46 2.82
CA TYR A 41 13.14 13.44 1.77
C TYR A 41 13.79 13.87 0.45
N GLN A 42 13.68 15.13 0.04
CA GLN A 42 14.39 15.66 -1.14
C GLN A 42 15.91 15.55 -0.98
N THR A 43 16.43 15.75 0.22
CA THR A 43 17.86 15.60 0.51
C THR A 43 18.36 14.17 0.29
N ARG A 44 17.54 13.15 0.45
CA ARG A 44 17.92 11.74 0.23
C ARG A 44 17.96 11.39 -1.25
N GLU A 45 16.99 11.83 -2.04
CA GLU A 45 16.99 11.67 -3.49
C GLU A 45 18.18 12.36 -4.15
N VAL A 46 18.47 13.59 -3.74
CA VAL A 46 19.58 14.38 -4.27
C VAL A 46 20.96 13.81 -3.88
N ARG A 47 21.07 13.15 -2.73
CA ARG A 47 22.31 12.54 -2.25
C ARG A 47 22.56 11.13 -2.74
N SER A 48 21.56 10.48 -3.34
CA SER A 48 21.71 9.12 -3.83
C SER A 48 22.59 9.09 -5.08
N THR A 49 23.60 8.23 -5.11
CA THR A 49 24.45 8.00 -6.29
C THR A 49 23.71 7.23 -7.38
N ALA A 50 22.67 6.48 -7.00
CA ALA A 50 21.77 5.79 -7.94
C ALA A 50 20.45 6.55 -8.10
N PRO A 51 19.81 6.51 -9.29
CA PRO A 51 18.48 7.10 -9.46
C PRO A 51 17.49 6.52 -8.46
N LEU A 52 17.01 7.37 -7.55
CA LEU A 52 16.09 7.03 -6.49
C LEU A 52 14.80 7.82 -6.68
N GLN A 53 13.65 7.12 -6.65
CA GLN A 53 12.32 7.72 -6.64
C GLN A 53 11.66 7.39 -5.31
N LEU A 54 11.01 8.37 -4.70
CA LEU A 54 10.39 8.24 -3.38
C LEU A 54 8.94 8.70 -3.42
N PHE A 55 8.07 7.95 -2.76
CA PHE A 55 6.76 8.43 -2.33
C PHE A 55 6.70 8.43 -0.81
N SER A 56 6.54 9.62 -0.23
CA SER A 56 6.28 9.77 1.19
C SER A 56 4.85 9.36 1.54
N LYS A 57 4.57 9.21 2.82
CA LYS A 57 3.23 8.90 3.34
C LYS A 57 2.17 9.88 2.83
N GLU A 58 2.50 11.17 2.76
CA GLU A 58 1.61 12.24 2.27
C GLU A 58 1.33 12.07 0.78
N ALA A 59 2.39 11.80 -0.01
CA ALA A 59 2.24 11.53 -1.44
C ALA A 59 1.39 10.28 -1.69
N LEU A 60 1.61 9.20 -0.94
CA LEU A 60 0.83 7.97 -1.03
C LEU A 60 -0.66 8.17 -0.71
N LYS A 61 -0.97 8.99 0.30
CA LYS A 61 -2.36 9.34 0.61
C LYS A 61 -3.06 10.07 -0.54
N ASN A 62 -2.35 10.97 -1.20
CA ASN A 62 -2.89 11.75 -2.33
C ASN A 62 -3.12 10.90 -3.59
N LEU A 63 -2.46 9.75 -3.70
CA LEU A 63 -2.68 8.83 -4.82
C LEU A 63 -4.02 8.07 -4.72
N HIS A 64 -4.68 8.08 -3.56
CA HIS A 64 -5.91 7.31 -3.29
C HIS A 64 -5.80 5.83 -3.69
N ALA A 65 -4.59 5.29 -3.63
CA ALA A 65 -4.31 3.91 -4.00
C ALA A 65 -4.76 2.94 -2.89
N LEU A 66 -5.27 1.79 -3.29
CA LEU A 66 -5.75 0.75 -2.37
C LEU A 66 -4.60 -0.11 -1.84
N GLN A 67 -3.69 -0.48 -2.72
CA GLN A 67 -2.58 -1.41 -2.46
C GLN A 67 -1.26 -0.81 -2.93
N VAL A 68 -0.15 -1.36 -2.44
CA VAL A 68 1.20 -0.97 -2.88
C VAL A 68 1.35 -1.07 -4.40
N SER A 69 0.78 -2.09 -5.02
CA SER A 69 0.80 -2.27 -6.47
C SER A 69 0.21 -1.09 -7.25
N ASP A 70 -0.79 -0.41 -6.70
CA ASP A 70 -1.41 0.75 -7.36
C ASP A 70 -0.52 1.98 -7.27
N ALA A 71 0.10 2.20 -6.12
CA ALA A 71 1.06 3.29 -5.93
C ALA A 71 2.32 3.11 -6.81
N VAL A 72 2.82 1.88 -6.92
CA VAL A 72 4.04 1.56 -7.69
C VAL A 72 3.89 1.85 -9.18
N LYS A 73 2.67 1.83 -9.75
CA LYS A 73 2.40 2.21 -11.15
C LYS A 73 2.81 3.65 -11.48
N HIS A 74 2.91 4.51 -10.48
CA HIS A 74 3.27 5.92 -10.64
C HIS A 74 4.79 6.17 -10.65
N PHE A 75 5.60 5.16 -10.38
CA PHE A 75 7.05 5.28 -10.56
C PHE A 75 7.43 5.25 -12.03
N ALA A 76 8.35 6.13 -12.43
CA ALA A 76 8.85 6.16 -13.80
C ALA A 76 9.64 4.89 -14.13
N GLY A 77 9.37 4.31 -15.30
CA GLY A 77 10.04 3.11 -15.77
C GLY A 77 9.58 1.81 -15.12
N VAL A 78 8.45 1.82 -14.43
CA VAL A 78 7.85 0.64 -13.82
C VAL A 78 6.67 0.15 -14.62
N THR A 79 6.58 -1.16 -14.78
CA THR A 79 5.41 -1.86 -15.32
C THR A 79 4.88 -2.84 -14.28
N VAL A 80 3.63 -2.69 -13.89
CA VAL A 80 2.93 -3.65 -13.04
C VAL A 80 2.08 -4.55 -13.93
N LYS A 81 2.36 -5.84 -13.92
CA LYS A 81 1.49 -6.84 -14.55
C LYS A 81 0.44 -7.28 -13.54
N ASP A 82 -0.82 -7.15 -13.92
CA ASP A 82 -1.98 -7.50 -13.13
C ASP A 82 -2.65 -8.72 -13.77
N TYR A 83 -2.75 -9.81 -13.04
CA TYR A 83 -3.26 -11.10 -13.50
C TYR A 83 -4.68 -11.41 -13.03
N GLY A 84 -5.44 -10.42 -12.60
CA GLY A 84 -6.82 -10.69 -12.20
C GLY A 84 -7.53 -9.58 -11.41
N GLY A 85 -7.16 -8.33 -11.57
CA GLY A 85 -7.85 -7.21 -10.92
C GLY A 85 -7.58 -7.10 -9.42
N ILE A 86 -8.61 -6.85 -8.59
CA ILE A 86 -8.43 -6.53 -7.17
C ILE A 86 -7.73 -7.64 -6.40
N GLY A 87 -8.06 -8.90 -6.63
CA GLY A 87 -7.45 -10.05 -5.96
C GLY A 87 -6.36 -10.75 -6.76
N GLY A 88 -6.05 -10.26 -7.96
CA GLY A 88 -5.07 -10.89 -8.84
C GLY A 88 -3.63 -10.78 -8.35
N LEU A 89 -2.81 -11.71 -8.80
CA LEU A 89 -1.36 -11.62 -8.66
C LEU A 89 -0.86 -10.34 -9.36
N LYS A 90 -0.06 -9.55 -8.66
CA LYS A 90 0.52 -8.32 -9.21
C LYS A 90 2.03 -8.34 -9.09
N THR A 91 2.71 -8.40 -10.21
CA THR A 91 4.17 -8.41 -10.26
C THR A 91 4.71 -7.10 -10.80
N VAL A 92 5.87 -6.69 -10.32
CA VAL A 92 6.55 -5.47 -10.72
C VAL A 92 7.76 -5.77 -11.57
N SER A 93 7.89 -5.07 -12.68
CA SER A 93 9.05 -5.10 -13.56
C SER A 93 9.60 -3.69 -13.74
N ILE A 94 10.91 -3.54 -13.58
CA ILE A 94 11.60 -2.27 -13.74
C ILE A 94 12.31 -2.28 -15.10
N ARG A 95 12.07 -1.23 -15.91
CA ARG A 95 12.66 -1.07 -17.26
C ARG A 95 12.50 -2.30 -18.15
N SER A 96 11.36 -3.00 -18.02
CA SER A 96 11.03 -4.20 -18.80
C SER A 96 12.00 -5.39 -18.63
N LEU A 97 12.83 -5.40 -17.59
CA LEU A 97 13.80 -6.48 -17.34
C LEU A 97 13.17 -7.76 -16.79
N GLY A 98 11.88 -7.73 -16.46
CA GLY A 98 11.16 -8.86 -15.88
C GLY A 98 11.08 -8.82 -14.35
N ALA A 99 10.01 -9.41 -13.81
CA ALA A 99 9.73 -9.35 -12.38
C ALA A 99 10.75 -10.15 -11.54
N GLN A 100 11.36 -11.18 -12.09
CA GLN A 100 12.39 -11.99 -11.43
C GLN A 100 13.69 -11.21 -11.17
N HIS A 101 13.94 -10.10 -11.89
CA HIS A 101 15.11 -9.24 -11.73
C HIS A 101 14.85 -8.03 -10.84
N THR A 102 13.63 -7.89 -10.33
CA THR A 102 13.24 -6.83 -9.40
C THR A 102 13.26 -7.38 -7.98
N ALA A 103 14.09 -6.82 -7.12
CA ALA A 103 14.06 -7.13 -5.71
C ALA A 103 12.95 -6.32 -5.02
N VAL A 104 12.25 -6.96 -4.09
CA VAL A 104 11.29 -6.29 -3.21
C VAL A 104 11.79 -6.38 -1.78
N GLY A 105 11.90 -5.23 -1.13
CA GLY A 105 12.27 -5.10 0.28
C GLY A 105 11.05 -4.78 1.14
N TYR A 106 11.09 -5.23 2.37
CA TYR A 106 10.16 -4.85 3.42
C TYR A 106 10.95 -4.44 4.65
N ASP A 107 10.95 -3.15 4.95
CA ASP A 107 11.82 -2.52 5.95
C ASP A 107 13.32 -2.82 5.72
N GLY A 108 13.75 -2.83 4.45
CA GLY A 108 15.14 -3.10 4.07
C GLY A 108 15.57 -4.57 4.11
N ILE A 109 14.65 -5.51 4.38
CA ILE A 109 14.90 -6.96 4.28
C ILE A 109 14.26 -7.50 3.01
N ALA A 110 15.00 -8.27 2.23
CA ALA A 110 14.51 -8.86 0.99
C ALA A 110 13.34 -9.82 1.26
N ILE A 111 12.27 -9.66 0.49
CA ILE A 111 11.19 -10.63 0.39
C ILE A 111 11.58 -11.66 -0.67
N THR A 112 11.28 -12.91 -0.40
CA THR A 112 11.50 -14.02 -1.31
C THR A 112 10.22 -14.79 -1.51
N ASP A 113 9.99 -15.21 -2.74
CA ASP A 113 9.02 -16.24 -3.08
C ASP A 113 9.77 -17.53 -3.40
N CYS A 114 9.34 -18.65 -2.81
CA CYS A 114 10.04 -19.92 -2.93
C CYS A 114 9.61 -20.71 -4.16
N GLN A 115 8.52 -20.33 -4.83
CA GLN A 115 7.93 -21.09 -5.91
C GLN A 115 8.28 -20.51 -7.27
N THR A 116 7.99 -19.23 -7.51
CA THR A 116 8.13 -18.58 -8.81
C THR A 116 9.29 -17.60 -8.87
N GLY A 117 9.82 -17.20 -7.71
CA GLY A 117 10.80 -16.12 -7.57
C GLY A 117 10.21 -14.72 -7.84
N GLN A 118 8.94 -14.63 -8.19
CA GLN A 118 8.24 -13.36 -8.42
C GLN A 118 7.44 -12.98 -7.19
N ILE A 119 7.54 -11.73 -6.79
CA ILE A 119 6.86 -11.24 -5.59
C ILE A 119 5.51 -10.64 -5.98
N ASP A 120 4.43 -11.13 -5.37
CA ASP A 120 3.13 -10.48 -5.42
C ASP A 120 3.14 -9.23 -4.56
N ILE A 121 3.18 -8.05 -5.19
CA ILE A 121 3.15 -6.77 -4.48
C ILE A 121 1.71 -6.34 -4.12
N GLY A 122 0.70 -7.01 -4.64
CA GLY A 122 -0.71 -6.77 -4.29
C GLY A 122 -1.09 -7.20 -2.87
N ARG A 123 -0.26 -8.05 -2.25
CA ARG A 123 -0.50 -8.49 -0.87
C ARG A 123 -0.14 -7.47 0.20
N PHE A 124 0.52 -6.35 -0.15
CA PHE A 124 0.91 -5.32 0.81
C PHE A 124 -0.09 -4.16 0.81
N SER A 125 -0.60 -3.83 1.99
CA SER A 125 -1.45 -2.66 2.21
C SER A 125 -0.63 -1.38 2.22
N LEU A 126 -1.26 -0.27 1.83
CA LEU A 126 -0.69 1.07 1.99
C LEU A 126 -0.95 1.69 3.37
N ASP A 127 -1.88 1.13 4.15
CA ASP A 127 -2.33 1.74 5.41
C ASP A 127 -1.24 1.80 6.48
N ASN A 128 -0.28 0.87 6.40
CA ASN A 128 0.88 0.80 7.31
C ASN A 128 2.20 1.18 6.62
N VAL A 129 2.16 1.87 5.49
CA VAL A 129 3.36 2.28 4.76
C VAL A 129 3.69 3.74 5.05
N ASP A 130 4.93 4.01 5.42
CA ASP A 130 5.49 5.34 5.60
C ASP A 130 6.12 5.87 4.31
N GLN A 131 6.81 4.99 3.60
CA GLN A 131 7.53 5.36 2.38
C GLN A 131 7.63 4.18 1.42
N LEU A 132 7.45 4.46 0.14
CA LEU A 132 7.84 3.58 -0.96
C LEU A 132 9.05 4.18 -1.67
N SER A 133 10.08 3.37 -1.89
CA SER A 133 11.25 3.80 -2.64
C SER A 133 11.57 2.82 -3.76
N LEU A 134 11.94 3.39 -4.90
CA LEU A 134 12.42 2.64 -6.06
C LEU A 134 13.81 3.12 -6.39
N SER A 135 14.80 2.24 -6.26
CA SER A 135 16.16 2.50 -6.70
C SER A 135 16.50 1.67 -7.94
N ASN A 136 17.14 2.31 -8.90
CA ASN A 136 17.61 1.67 -10.12
C ASN A 136 19.12 1.50 -10.04
N GLY A 137 19.59 0.24 -9.96
CA GLY A 137 20.99 -0.08 -9.78
C GLY A 137 21.41 -0.20 -8.31
N GLN A 138 22.70 -0.09 -8.06
CA GLN A 138 23.27 -0.26 -6.72
C GLN A 138 22.98 0.97 -5.84
N SER A 139 22.54 0.72 -4.62
CA SER A 139 22.33 1.74 -3.59
C SER A 139 23.63 1.96 -2.81
N ASP A 140 23.81 3.17 -2.28
CA ASP A 140 24.93 3.54 -1.41
C ASP A 140 24.88 2.88 -0.03
N ASN A 141 23.79 2.17 0.26
CA ASN A 141 23.62 1.52 1.54
C ASN A 141 24.39 0.21 1.61
N ILE A 142 25.57 0.25 2.20
CA ILE A 142 26.45 -0.93 2.39
C ILE A 142 25.81 -2.02 3.27
N PHE A 143 24.78 -1.71 4.04
CA PHE A 143 24.09 -2.65 4.93
C PHE A 143 22.90 -3.35 4.27
N GLN A 144 22.69 -3.17 2.98
CA GLN A 144 21.61 -3.87 2.29
C GLN A 144 21.97 -5.34 2.01
N PRO A 145 20.96 -6.24 1.91
CA PRO A 145 21.18 -7.65 1.59
C PRO A 145 21.89 -7.83 0.24
N ALA A 146 22.74 -8.86 0.13
CA ALA A 146 23.46 -9.18 -1.12
C ALA A 146 22.52 -9.36 -2.32
N ARG A 147 21.30 -9.87 -2.09
CA ARG A 147 20.28 -10.01 -3.14
C ARG A 147 19.90 -8.66 -3.78
N PHE A 148 19.92 -7.58 -3.04
CA PHE A 148 19.63 -6.26 -3.59
C PHE A 148 20.71 -5.79 -4.55
N PHE A 149 21.98 -6.10 -4.27
CA PHE A 149 23.08 -5.80 -5.19
C PHE A 149 23.02 -6.63 -6.50
N ALA A 150 22.41 -7.81 -6.44
CA ALA A 150 22.25 -8.70 -7.60
C ALA A 150 21.00 -8.39 -8.44
N SER A 151 20.21 -7.37 -8.07
CA SER A 151 18.94 -7.04 -8.72
C SER A 151 19.09 -5.84 -9.64
N ALA A 152 18.31 -5.79 -10.73
CA ALA A 152 18.30 -4.68 -11.67
C ALA A 152 17.68 -3.40 -11.08
N GLY A 153 16.82 -3.56 -10.09
CA GLY A 153 16.24 -2.49 -9.30
C GLY A 153 15.58 -3.02 -8.04
N ILE A 154 15.38 -2.13 -7.08
CA ILE A 154 14.91 -2.46 -5.74
C ILE A 154 13.68 -1.61 -5.44
N LEU A 155 12.55 -2.26 -5.20
CA LEU A 155 11.36 -1.65 -4.61
C LEU A 155 11.40 -1.93 -3.10
N ASP A 156 11.60 -0.91 -2.27
CA ASP A 156 11.59 -1.06 -0.81
C ASP A 156 10.35 -0.42 -0.20
N ILE A 157 9.62 -1.21 0.57
CA ILE A 157 8.42 -0.83 1.30
C ILE A 157 8.84 -0.57 2.74
N GLN A 158 8.83 0.68 3.16
CA GLN A 158 9.12 1.05 4.54
C GLN A 158 7.82 1.28 5.29
N THR A 159 7.64 0.55 6.37
CA THR A 159 6.43 0.65 7.18
C THR A 159 6.55 1.74 8.23
N LEU A 160 5.40 2.20 8.71
CA LEU A 160 5.31 3.18 9.77
C LEU A 160 6.09 2.73 11.01
N THR A 161 6.90 3.63 11.54
CA THR A 161 7.48 3.48 12.87
C THR A 161 6.65 4.36 13.82
N PRO A 162 6.09 3.79 14.91
CA PRO A 162 5.24 4.55 15.81
C PRO A 162 5.95 5.79 16.36
N ARG A 163 5.25 6.94 16.30
CA ARG A 163 5.69 8.21 16.86
C ARG A 163 4.56 8.81 17.68
N PHE A 164 4.86 9.28 18.87
CA PHE A 164 3.88 9.81 19.80
C PHE A 164 4.10 11.29 20.05
N GLU A 165 3.04 12.07 20.06
CA GLU A 165 3.06 13.45 20.53
C GLU A 165 3.28 13.50 22.05
N LYS A 166 3.77 14.62 22.55
CA LYS A 166 4.00 14.80 23.99
C LYS A 166 2.71 14.51 24.78
N GLY A 167 2.81 13.60 25.74
CA GLY A 167 1.69 13.22 26.61
C GLY A 167 0.77 12.13 26.06
N LYS A 168 0.87 11.75 24.79
CA LYS A 168 0.14 10.64 24.22
C LYS A 168 1.00 9.36 24.21
N ARG A 169 0.40 8.23 24.57
CA ARG A 169 1.05 6.92 24.55
C ARG A 169 0.35 5.92 23.63
N THR A 170 -0.78 6.32 23.07
CA THR A 170 -1.61 5.46 22.23
C THR A 170 -2.03 6.24 21.00
N ASN A 171 -1.85 5.64 19.82
CA ASN A 171 -2.43 6.12 18.56
C ASN A 171 -3.34 5.02 18.03
N ILE A 172 -4.51 5.41 17.55
CA ILE A 172 -5.47 4.52 16.90
C ILE A 172 -5.85 5.18 15.58
N SER A 173 -5.73 4.43 14.51
CA SER A 173 -6.16 4.85 13.18
C SER A 173 -7.05 3.77 12.59
N ALA A 174 -8.24 4.12 12.17
CA ALA A 174 -9.15 3.22 11.49
C ALA A 174 -9.52 3.82 10.14
N ALA A 175 -9.60 2.98 9.11
CA ALA A 175 -10.04 3.36 7.80
C ALA A 175 -11.08 2.36 7.28
N PHE A 176 -12.02 2.89 6.51
CA PHE A 176 -13.00 2.08 5.80
C PHE A 176 -13.02 2.54 4.35
N LYS A 177 -12.69 1.62 3.45
CA LYS A 177 -12.67 1.88 2.01
C LYS A 177 -13.75 1.04 1.36
N THR A 178 -14.45 1.62 0.40
CA THR A 178 -15.46 0.93 -0.40
C THR A 178 -15.33 1.37 -1.86
N GLY A 179 -15.85 0.58 -2.76
CA GLY A 179 -15.73 0.85 -4.18
C GLY A 179 -16.67 0.00 -5.03
N SER A 180 -16.42 0.01 -6.33
CA SER A 180 -17.17 -0.78 -7.29
C SER A 180 -17.05 -2.28 -7.01
N TRP A 181 -18.02 -3.05 -7.50
CA TRP A 181 -18.07 -4.51 -7.43
C TRP A 181 -18.03 -5.08 -6.02
N GLY A 182 -18.79 -4.45 -5.11
CA GLY A 182 -18.95 -4.92 -3.75
C GLY A 182 -17.68 -4.80 -2.90
N LEU A 183 -16.73 -3.94 -3.27
CA LEU A 183 -15.50 -3.75 -2.50
C LEU A 183 -15.80 -3.20 -1.12
N VAL A 184 -15.36 -3.92 -0.10
CA VAL A 184 -15.38 -3.54 1.32
C VAL A 184 -14.00 -3.81 1.90
N ASN A 185 -13.38 -2.78 2.49
CA ASN A 185 -12.02 -2.89 3.02
C ASN A 185 -11.85 -2.07 4.30
N PRO A 186 -12.27 -2.59 5.47
CA PRO A 186 -11.92 -2.03 6.76
C PRO A 186 -10.48 -2.31 7.16
N SER A 187 -9.84 -1.37 7.81
CA SER A 187 -8.51 -1.52 8.40
C SER A 187 -8.40 -0.79 9.74
N ILE A 188 -7.54 -1.29 10.60
CA ILE A 188 -7.24 -0.69 11.90
C ILE A 188 -5.74 -0.79 12.18
N LEU A 189 -5.16 0.31 12.67
CA LEU A 189 -3.79 0.38 13.16
C LEU A 189 -3.81 0.87 14.60
N LEU A 190 -3.23 0.09 15.49
CA LEU A 190 -3.05 0.40 16.90
C LEU A 190 -1.56 0.54 17.18
N GLU A 191 -1.18 1.61 17.85
CA GLU A 191 0.19 1.84 18.31
C GLU A 191 0.17 2.21 19.78
N GLN A 192 1.00 1.55 20.56
CA GLN A 192 1.07 1.75 21.99
C GLN A 192 2.50 1.86 22.48
N GLN A 193 2.80 2.94 23.20
CA GLN A 193 4.04 3.07 23.95
C GLN A 193 3.92 2.36 25.30
N LEU A 194 4.63 1.23 25.47
CA LEU A 194 4.64 0.46 26.70
C LEU A 194 5.55 1.11 27.75
N SER A 195 6.71 1.60 27.32
CA SER A 195 7.68 2.30 28.12
C SER A 195 8.43 3.34 27.28
N PRO A 196 9.29 4.19 27.84
CA PRO A 196 10.14 5.09 27.05
C PRO A 196 11.00 4.37 26.00
N GLN A 197 11.34 3.12 26.24
CA GLN A 197 12.20 2.32 25.36
C GLN A 197 11.40 1.36 24.46
N TRP A 198 10.18 0.97 24.83
CA TRP A 198 9.41 -0.08 24.16
C TRP A 198 8.11 0.44 23.58
N THR A 199 7.88 0.13 22.31
CA THR A 199 6.66 0.45 21.60
C THR A 199 6.17 -0.78 20.84
N VAL A 200 4.87 -0.96 20.79
CA VAL A 200 4.21 -2.00 20.01
C VAL A 200 3.28 -1.39 18.97
N SER A 201 3.12 -2.06 17.85
CA SER A 201 2.08 -1.77 16.86
C SER A 201 1.35 -3.03 16.48
N ALA A 202 0.07 -2.90 16.15
CA ALA A 202 -0.75 -3.96 15.56
C ALA A 202 -1.59 -3.35 14.45
N ASN A 203 -1.53 -3.97 13.27
CA ASN A 203 -2.35 -3.60 12.11
C ASN A 203 -3.19 -4.80 11.69
N GLY A 204 -4.45 -4.56 11.37
CA GLY A 204 -5.36 -5.55 10.82
C GLY A 204 -6.14 -4.97 9.65
N GLU A 205 -6.28 -5.72 8.59
CA GLU A 205 -7.03 -5.34 7.39
C GLU A 205 -7.78 -6.55 6.84
N TRP A 206 -9.02 -6.35 6.50
CA TRP A 206 -9.83 -7.30 5.76
C TRP A 206 -10.35 -6.67 4.50
N MET A 207 -10.38 -7.41 3.39
CA MET A 207 -10.91 -6.92 2.13
C MET A 207 -11.74 -8.02 1.49
N SER A 208 -12.91 -7.63 1.01
CA SER A 208 -13.80 -8.50 0.22
C SER A 208 -14.33 -7.75 -0.99
N SER A 209 -14.46 -8.45 -2.10
CA SER A 209 -15.10 -7.94 -3.32
C SER A 209 -15.65 -9.11 -4.13
N ASP A 210 -16.81 -8.92 -4.78
CA ASP A 210 -17.37 -9.91 -5.72
C ASP A 210 -16.68 -9.85 -7.09
N GLY A 211 -16.04 -8.74 -7.44
CA GLY A 211 -15.29 -8.56 -8.66
C GLY A 211 -16.10 -8.66 -9.96
N GLN A 212 -17.44 -8.71 -9.88
CA GLN A 212 -18.33 -8.95 -11.02
C GLN A 212 -18.51 -7.71 -11.91
N TYR A 213 -17.49 -7.35 -12.65
CA TYR A 213 -17.57 -6.23 -13.58
C TYR A 213 -18.28 -6.61 -14.90
N PRO A 214 -19.05 -5.68 -15.51
CA PRO A 214 -19.64 -5.91 -16.82
C PRO A 214 -18.59 -5.79 -17.92
N TYR A 215 -18.69 -6.63 -18.93
CA TYR A 215 -17.88 -6.56 -20.14
C TYR A 215 -18.73 -6.86 -21.37
N THR A 216 -18.26 -6.45 -22.54
CA THR A 216 -18.89 -6.75 -23.82
C THR A 216 -18.11 -7.83 -24.51
N LEU A 217 -18.75 -8.97 -24.74
CA LEU A 217 -18.23 -10.06 -25.55
C LEU A 217 -18.60 -9.80 -27.00
N ARG A 218 -17.61 -9.73 -27.87
CA ARG A 218 -17.81 -9.67 -29.32
C ARG A 218 -17.57 -11.03 -29.94
N TYR A 219 -18.48 -11.47 -30.78
CA TYR A 219 -18.39 -12.74 -31.46
C TYR A 219 -19.07 -12.64 -32.85
N GLY A 220 -18.72 -13.56 -33.75
CA GLY A 220 -19.15 -13.51 -35.12
C GLY A 220 -18.02 -13.16 -36.09
N ASN A 221 -18.36 -13.11 -37.38
CA ASN A 221 -17.44 -12.69 -38.44
C ASN A 221 -17.45 -11.16 -38.55
N ALA A 222 -16.50 -10.62 -39.25
CA ALA A 222 -16.37 -9.16 -39.45
C ALA A 222 -17.64 -8.50 -40.07
N ALA A 223 -18.51 -9.28 -40.68
CA ALA A 223 -19.80 -8.85 -41.25
C ALA A 223 -20.96 -8.86 -40.24
N ASP A 224 -20.88 -9.71 -39.18
CA ASP A 224 -21.88 -9.84 -38.14
C ASP A 224 -21.30 -9.40 -36.80
N ASP A 225 -21.37 -8.09 -36.48
CA ASP A 225 -20.88 -7.53 -35.20
C ASP A 225 -21.85 -7.93 -34.07
N LEU A 226 -21.83 -9.22 -33.72
CA LEU A 226 -22.65 -9.78 -32.66
C LEU A 226 -21.98 -9.49 -31.32
N THR A 227 -22.72 -8.83 -30.44
CA THR A 227 -22.23 -8.46 -29.10
C THR A 227 -23.20 -8.92 -28.03
N SER A 228 -22.70 -9.43 -26.92
CA SER A 228 -23.45 -9.62 -25.68
C SER A 228 -22.82 -8.88 -24.52
N ARG A 229 -23.66 -8.40 -23.60
CA ARG A 229 -23.20 -7.75 -22.37
C ARG A 229 -23.28 -8.78 -21.24
N GLU A 230 -22.14 -9.16 -20.75
CA GLU A 230 -21.97 -10.20 -19.74
C GLU A 230 -21.41 -9.60 -18.44
N LYS A 231 -21.54 -10.34 -17.33
CA LYS A 231 -20.82 -10.05 -16.09
C LYS A 231 -19.73 -11.09 -15.88
N ARG A 232 -18.56 -10.62 -15.48
CA ARG A 232 -17.44 -11.52 -15.17
C ARG A 232 -17.81 -12.40 -13.99
N LYS A 233 -17.55 -13.71 -14.11
CA LYS A 233 -17.83 -14.72 -13.09
C LYS A 233 -16.53 -15.21 -12.46
N ASN A 234 -16.61 -15.72 -11.24
CA ASN A 234 -15.50 -16.29 -10.48
C ASN A 234 -14.32 -15.30 -10.35
N THR A 235 -14.64 -14.08 -9.93
CA THR A 235 -13.70 -12.97 -9.72
C THR A 235 -13.75 -12.45 -8.29
N ASP A 236 -14.47 -13.17 -7.43
CA ASP A 236 -14.55 -12.87 -6.01
C ASP A 236 -13.18 -12.98 -5.34
N VAL A 237 -12.98 -12.16 -4.36
CA VAL A 237 -11.76 -12.13 -3.55
C VAL A 237 -12.08 -11.82 -2.11
N GLU A 238 -11.45 -12.54 -1.23
CA GLU A 238 -11.41 -12.24 0.19
C GLU A 238 -9.98 -12.31 0.67
N THR A 239 -9.50 -11.26 1.34
CA THR A 239 -8.16 -11.23 1.91
C THR A 239 -8.20 -10.77 3.35
N PHE A 240 -7.30 -11.33 4.14
CA PHE A 240 -7.03 -10.90 5.49
C PHE A 240 -5.53 -10.66 5.68
N ARG A 241 -5.17 -9.52 6.30
CA ARG A 241 -3.81 -9.15 6.66
C ARG A 241 -3.74 -8.81 8.12
N ALA A 242 -2.69 -9.27 8.76
CA ALA A 242 -2.35 -8.88 10.12
C ALA A 242 -0.85 -8.62 10.24
N GLU A 243 -0.49 -7.57 10.93
CA GLU A 243 0.90 -7.25 11.21
C GLU A 243 1.04 -6.84 12.67
N ALA A 244 2.09 -7.31 13.32
CA ALA A 244 2.47 -6.90 14.66
C ALA A 244 3.93 -6.45 14.67
N GLY A 245 4.22 -5.36 15.35
CA GLY A 245 5.56 -4.79 15.50
C GLY A 245 5.92 -4.57 16.95
N LEU A 246 7.15 -4.90 17.31
CA LEU A 246 7.75 -4.55 18.59
C LEU A 246 9.04 -3.78 18.31
N TYR A 247 9.15 -2.60 18.91
CA TYR A 247 10.24 -1.66 18.70
C TYR A 247 10.91 -1.37 20.02
N GLY A 248 12.22 -1.63 20.09
CA GLY A 248 13.08 -1.27 21.19
C GLY A 248 14.00 -0.12 20.79
N ASN A 249 13.88 1.03 21.44
CA ASN A 249 14.76 2.19 21.29
C ASN A 249 15.53 2.37 22.60
N PHE A 250 16.70 1.74 22.71
CA PHE A 250 17.49 1.77 23.93
C PHE A 250 18.31 3.06 24.05
N SER A 251 18.72 3.61 22.91
CA SER A 251 19.36 4.91 22.77
C SER A 251 19.27 5.38 21.31
N ASP A 252 19.71 6.61 21.03
CA ASP A 252 19.82 7.12 19.64
C ASP A 252 20.75 6.27 18.76
N LYS A 253 21.62 5.49 19.40
CA LYS A 253 22.63 4.63 18.76
C LYS A 253 22.28 3.15 18.79
N GLU A 254 21.23 2.75 19.51
CA GLU A 254 20.89 1.34 19.69
C GLU A 254 19.38 1.13 19.54
N GLN A 255 19.02 0.35 18.52
CA GLN A 255 17.64 0.07 18.14
C GLN A 255 17.45 -1.39 17.79
N TRP A 256 16.31 -1.91 18.16
CA TRP A 256 15.86 -3.25 17.80
C TRP A 256 14.43 -3.20 17.28
N ARG A 257 14.13 -4.04 16.30
CA ARG A 257 12.79 -4.18 15.71
C ARG A 257 12.49 -5.63 15.50
N LEU A 258 11.28 -6.04 15.86
CA LEU A 258 10.71 -7.34 15.54
C LEU A 258 9.38 -7.11 14.86
N LYS A 259 9.14 -7.80 13.75
CA LYS A 259 7.87 -7.78 13.03
C LYS A 259 7.39 -9.16 12.71
N ALA A 260 6.10 -9.36 12.86
CA ALA A 260 5.37 -10.51 12.38
C ALA A 260 4.31 -10.04 11.38
N TYR A 261 4.20 -10.73 10.26
CA TYR A 261 3.26 -10.46 9.17
C TYR A 261 2.52 -11.73 8.81
N TYR A 262 1.24 -11.61 8.59
CA TYR A 262 0.38 -12.69 8.10
C TYR A 262 -0.53 -12.16 6.99
N PHE A 263 -0.68 -12.94 5.93
CA PHE A 263 -1.57 -12.69 4.82
C PHE A 263 -2.28 -13.98 4.45
N GLN A 264 -3.57 -13.87 4.21
CA GLN A 264 -4.40 -14.93 3.66
C GLN A 264 -5.26 -14.36 2.55
N SER A 265 -5.40 -15.11 1.44
CA SER A 265 -6.26 -14.78 0.32
C SER A 265 -7.04 -16.01 -0.12
N SER A 266 -8.31 -15.81 -0.44
CA SER A 266 -9.16 -16.74 -1.18
C SER A 266 -9.69 -15.98 -2.39
N ARG A 267 -9.47 -16.51 -3.59
CA ARG A 267 -9.88 -15.82 -4.82
C ARG A 267 -10.32 -16.77 -5.89
N GLY A 268 -11.35 -16.39 -6.62
CA GLY A 268 -11.75 -17.05 -7.84
C GLY A 268 -10.72 -16.84 -8.94
N LEU A 269 -10.53 -17.87 -9.78
CA LEU A 269 -9.66 -17.80 -10.96
C LEU A 269 -10.54 -17.80 -12.22
N PRO A 270 -10.82 -16.61 -12.79
CA PRO A 270 -11.63 -16.52 -13.98
C PRO A 270 -10.87 -17.05 -15.20
N LYS A 271 -11.51 -17.85 -16.01
CA LYS A 271 -10.98 -18.28 -17.32
C LYS A 271 -11.02 -17.14 -18.33
N ALA A 272 -10.37 -17.36 -19.49
CA ALA A 272 -10.53 -16.49 -20.64
C ALA A 272 -12.01 -16.43 -21.05
N THR A 273 -12.47 -15.23 -21.41
CA THR A 273 -13.83 -15.02 -21.92
C THR A 273 -13.90 -15.46 -23.37
N THR A 274 -14.30 -16.71 -23.59
CA THR A 274 -14.55 -17.24 -24.92
C THR A 274 -16.00 -17.63 -25.03
N LEU A 275 -16.56 -17.60 -26.26
CA LEU A 275 -17.90 -18.09 -26.54
C LEU A 275 -18.01 -19.54 -26.04
N TYR A 276 -19.04 -19.85 -25.29
CA TYR A 276 -19.33 -21.19 -24.71
C TYR A 276 -18.42 -21.66 -23.56
N ASN A 277 -17.48 -20.82 -23.06
CA ASN A 277 -16.60 -21.23 -21.96
C ASN A 277 -16.31 -20.06 -20.99
N ASP A 278 -17.36 -19.51 -20.40
CA ASP A 278 -17.28 -18.37 -19.47
C ASP A 278 -17.24 -18.79 -18.00
N PHE A 279 -17.41 -20.09 -17.70
CA PHE A 279 -17.47 -20.59 -16.34
C PHE A 279 -16.16 -21.27 -15.91
N SER A 280 -15.66 -20.85 -14.77
CA SER A 280 -14.60 -21.51 -14.01
C SER A 280 -15.03 -21.63 -12.57
N ALA A 281 -14.81 -22.78 -11.96
CA ALA A 281 -15.02 -23.01 -10.53
C ALA A 281 -13.68 -23.11 -9.77
N GLN A 282 -12.57 -22.72 -10.41
CA GLN A 282 -11.26 -22.81 -9.78
C GLN A 282 -11.09 -21.68 -8.77
N HIS A 283 -10.66 -22.04 -7.58
CA HIS A 283 -10.29 -21.12 -6.51
C HIS A 283 -8.83 -21.31 -6.12
N LEU A 284 -8.19 -20.22 -5.73
CA LEU A 284 -6.83 -20.22 -5.21
C LEU A 284 -6.86 -19.75 -3.76
N TRP A 285 -6.30 -20.56 -2.88
CA TRP A 285 -6.04 -20.20 -1.48
C TRP A 285 -4.55 -19.97 -1.30
N ASP A 286 -4.22 -18.78 -0.82
CA ASP A 286 -2.85 -18.36 -0.62
C ASP A 286 -2.68 -17.88 0.83
N LYS A 287 -1.68 -18.41 1.53
CA LYS A 287 -1.32 -17.98 2.88
C LYS A 287 0.17 -17.68 2.94
N ASN A 288 0.51 -16.60 3.54
CA ASN A 288 1.90 -16.17 3.67
C ASN A 288 2.15 -15.58 5.05
N ALA A 289 3.22 -15.99 5.68
CA ALA A 289 3.64 -15.43 6.96
C ALA A 289 5.15 -15.22 6.97
N PHE A 290 5.58 -14.17 7.65
CA PHE A 290 6.99 -14.00 7.96
C PHE A 290 7.18 -13.34 9.32
N ILE A 291 8.31 -13.67 9.93
CA ILE A 291 8.81 -12.97 11.11
C ILE A 291 10.19 -12.44 10.76
N GLN A 292 10.43 -11.18 11.04
CA GLN A 292 11.73 -10.54 10.79
C GLN A 292 12.20 -9.75 12.00
N SER A 293 13.49 -9.82 12.27
CA SER A 293 14.15 -9.09 13.34
C SER A 293 15.32 -8.28 12.80
N GLN A 294 15.49 -7.08 13.28
CA GLN A 294 16.62 -6.20 12.95
C GLN A 294 17.18 -5.60 14.23
N TYR A 295 18.50 -5.62 14.33
CA TYR A 295 19.21 -4.93 15.40
C TYR A 295 20.29 -4.03 14.81
N LYS A 296 20.38 -2.82 15.30
CA LYS A 296 21.39 -1.83 14.93
C LYS A 296 22.02 -1.26 16.18
N LYS A 297 23.37 -1.22 16.20
CA LYS A 297 24.14 -0.56 17.25
C LYS A 297 25.32 0.20 16.66
N GLU A 298 25.43 1.47 17.03
CA GLU A 298 26.55 2.35 16.69
C GLU A 298 27.50 2.43 17.88
N PHE A 299 28.62 1.73 17.82
CA PHE A 299 29.63 1.74 18.88
C PHE A 299 30.45 3.05 18.84
N SER A 300 30.74 3.54 17.63
CA SER A 300 31.49 4.79 17.41
C SER A 300 31.09 5.37 16.04
N ARG A 301 31.64 6.54 15.67
CA ARG A 301 31.46 7.11 14.33
C ARG A 301 31.97 6.21 13.20
N GLN A 302 32.89 5.28 13.51
CA GLN A 302 33.55 4.39 12.53
C GLN A 302 32.98 2.97 12.60
N TRP A 303 32.38 2.56 13.71
CA TRP A 303 31.90 1.19 13.93
C TRP A 303 30.41 1.14 14.14
N VAL A 304 29.73 0.57 13.16
CA VAL A 304 28.29 0.32 13.20
C VAL A 304 28.06 -1.18 12.97
N PHE A 305 27.33 -1.79 13.87
CA PHE A 305 26.87 -3.16 13.74
C PHE A 305 25.40 -3.18 13.35
N ARG A 306 25.07 -3.95 12.33
CA ARG A 306 23.69 -4.23 11.93
C ARG A 306 23.54 -5.71 11.62
N THR A 307 22.48 -6.30 12.16
CA THR A 307 22.10 -7.68 11.84
C THR A 307 20.61 -7.73 11.55
N SER A 308 20.24 -8.67 10.68
CA SER A 308 18.84 -8.93 10.37
C SER A 308 18.64 -10.43 10.17
N ALA A 309 17.51 -10.92 10.64
CA ALA A 309 17.08 -12.30 10.45
C ALA A 309 15.63 -12.29 9.96
N LYS A 310 15.28 -13.24 9.11
CA LYS A 310 13.93 -13.42 8.59
C LYS A 310 13.61 -14.88 8.43
N TRP A 311 12.42 -15.25 8.85
CA TRP A 311 11.81 -16.54 8.59
C TRP A 311 10.54 -16.34 7.79
N ASN A 312 10.32 -17.15 6.73
CA ASN A 312 9.14 -17.12 5.89
C ASN A 312 8.45 -18.48 5.87
N TRP A 313 7.15 -18.43 5.78
CA TRP A 313 6.29 -19.57 5.52
C TRP A 313 5.25 -19.19 4.47
N SER A 314 4.97 -20.09 3.53
CA SER A 314 3.95 -19.91 2.50
C SER A 314 3.21 -21.22 2.24
N TYR A 315 1.94 -21.09 1.88
CA TYR A 315 1.07 -22.19 1.50
C TYR A 315 0.17 -21.73 0.37
N GLN A 316 0.05 -22.56 -0.66
CA GLN A 316 -0.85 -22.37 -1.80
C GLN A 316 -1.60 -23.67 -2.08
N HIS A 317 -2.90 -23.55 -2.39
CA HIS A 317 -3.76 -24.68 -2.75
C HIS A 317 -4.76 -24.26 -3.83
#